data_041b46eb76621801514bb0d500ad73c6
#
_entry.id   041b46eb76621801514bb0d500ad73c6
#
_cell.length_a   1.000
_cell.length_b   1.000
_cell.length_c   1.000
_cell.angle_alpha   90.00
_cell.angle_beta   90.00
_cell.angle_gamma   90.00
#
_symmetry.space_group_name_H-M   'P 1'
#
loop_
_entity.id
_entity.type
_entity.pdbx_description
1 polymer ?
#
loop_
_entity_poly.entity_id
_entity_poly.type
_entity_poly.pdbx_seq_one_letter_code
_entity_poly.pdbx_strand_id
1 'polypeptide(L)'
;MSESVIKVENLVKSFGDHEVLKKIDFEISKGEVVCIIGSSGSGKSTLLRCINHLETPTSGKILFHGEEVKNTQSSLTKYRSQVGMVFQSFNLFNNMTVLKNCMFGVQKILHLSKEEAKIRAIKHLREVGMAAYINAHPAQLS
;
A
#
# COMPACT_ATOMS: atom_id res chain seq x y z
N MET A 1 11.59 18.11 16.63
CA MET A 1 10.50 17.10 16.67
C MET A 1 10.48 16.43 15.30
N SER A 2 10.46 15.09 15.24
CA SER A 2 10.38 14.36 13.97
C SER A 2 9.03 14.63 13.31
N GLU A 3 9.02 14.79 11.98
CA GLU A 3 7.81 15.02 11.22
C GLU A 3 6.94 13.75 11.23
N SER A 4 5.70 13.88 11.72
CA SER A 4 4.71 12.78 11.68
C SER A 4 4.26 12.54 10.25
N VAL A 5 4.41 11.31 9.76
CA VAL A 5 3.97 10.92 8.42
C VAL A 5 2.61 10.27 8.46
N ILE A 6 2.41 9.30 9.35
CA ILE A 6 1.11 8.64 9.55
C ILE A 6 0.78 8.69 11.03
N LYS A 7 -0.42 9.12 11.36
CA LYS A 7 -0.97 9.05 12.71
C LYS A 7 -2.31 8.35 12.69
N VAL A 8 -2.50 7.41 13.59
CA VAL A 8 -3.73 6.64 13.76
C VAL A 8 -4.31 7.00 15.13
N GLU A 9 -5.57 7.41 15.15
CA GLU A 9 -6.25 7.86 16.35
C GLU A 9 -7.54 7.07 16.59
N ASN A 10 -7.61 6.39 17.75
CA ASN A 10 -8.77 5.63 18.22
C ASN A 10 -9.35 4.68 17.15
N LEU A 11 -8.49 4.01 16.37
CA LEU A 11 -8.89 3.18 15.25
C LEU A 11 -9.62 1.93 15.73
N VAL A 12 -10.87 1.77 15.29
CA VAL A 12 -11.69 0.58 15.54
C VAL A 12 -12.04 -0.07 14.21
N LYS A 13 -11.97 -1.40 14.17
CA LYS A 13 -12.52 -2.19 13.05
C LYS A 13 -13.27 -3.41 13.59
N SER A 14 -14.54 -3.50 13.21
CA SER A 14 -15.39 -4.66 13.45
C SER A 14 -15.85 -5.30 12.13
N PHE A 15 -16.07 -6.61 12.17
CA PHE A 15 -16.72 -7.39 11.12
C PHE A 15 -17.95 -8.05 11.76
N GLY A 16 -19.14 -7.51 11.46
CA GLY A 16 -20.34 -7.85 12.21
C GLY A 16 -20.14 -7.54 13.70
N ASP A 17 -20.41 -8.50 14.55
CA ASP A 17 -20.29 -8.36 16.01
C ASP A 17 -18.86 -8.60 16.54
N HIS A 18 -17.92 -8.96 15.67
CA HIS A 18 -16.55 -9.25 16.06
C HIS A 18 -15.65 -8.02 15.90
N GLU A 19 -15.23 -7.42 17.01
CA GLU A 19 -14.29 -6.30 17.05
C GLU A 19 -12.85 -6.80 16.99
N VAL A 20 -12.17 -6.52 15.85
CA VAL A 20 -10.80 -6.96 15.57
C VAL A 20 -9.79 -5.92 16.01
N LEU A 21 -10.04 -4.64 15.76
CA LEU A 21 -9.19 -3.53 16.21
C LEU A 21 -9.93 -2.72 17.24
N LYS A 22 -9.32 -2.55 18.42
CA LYS A 22 -9.93 -1.97 19.62
C LYS A 22 -9.23 -0.69 20.02
N LYS A 23 -9.64 0.45 19.45
CA LYS A 23 -9.09 1.79 19.75
C LYS A 23 -7.56 1.82 19.67
N ILE A 24 -7.04 1.52 18.50
CA ILE A 24 -5.60 1.53 18.26
C ILE A 24 -5.13 2.97 18.02
N ASP A 25 -4.10 3.36 18.76
CA ASP A 25 -3.41 4.65 18.62
C ASP A 25 -1.93 4.42 18.39
N PHE A 26 -1.37 5.03 17.36
CA PHE A 26 0.08 5.10 17.14
C PHE A 26 0.43 6.16 16.11
N GLU A 27 1.72 6.46 16.02
CA GLU A 27 2.27 7.45 15.11
C GLU A 27 3.55 6.92 14.48
N ILE A 28 3.76 7.24 13.21
CA ILE A 28 4.96 6.88 12.44
C ILE A 28 5.60 8.17 11.95
N SER A 29 6.85 8.37 12.34
CA SER A 29 7.66 9.51 11.93
C SER A 29 8.44 9.25 10.64
N LYS A 30 8.88 10.31 9.99
CA LYS A 30 9.73 10.23 8.80
C LYS A 30 11.02 9.45 9.07
N GLY A 31 11.29 8.45 8.22
CA GLY A 31 12.48 7.58 8.33
C GLY A 31 12.35 6.47 9.36
N GLU A 32 11.23 6.36 10.05
CA GLU A 32 10.99 5.31 11.04
C GLU A 32 10.60 3.99 10.37
N VAL A 33 11.02 2.87 10.98
CA VAL A 33 10.59 1.52 10.64
C VAL A 33 9.84 0.93 11.82
N VAL A 34 8.57 0.60 11.63
CA VAL A 34 7.70 0.03 12.66
C VAL A 34 7.38 -1.43 12.36
N CYS A 35 7.58 -2.32 13.34
CA CYS A 35 7.22 -3.73 13.26
C CYS A 35 5.97 -4.01 14.10
N ILE A 36 4.97 -4.67 13.49
CA ILE A 36 3.75 -5.11 14.18
C ILE A 36 3.87 -6.60 14.45
N ILE A 37 3.91 -6.97 15.74
CA ILE A 37 4.07 -8.35 16.20
C ILE A 37 2.77 -8.83 16.87
N GLY A 38 2.44 -10.10 16.69
CA GLY A 38 1.28 -10.72 17.31
C GLY A 38 0.97 -12.09 16.71
N SER A 39 0.11 -12.86 17.36
CA SER A 39 -0.33 -14.19 16.90
C SER A 39 -1.09 -14.13 15.56
N SER A 40 -1.28 -15.27 14.91
CA SER A 40 -2.15 -15.36 13.74
C SER A 40 -3.59 -14.95 14.14
N GLY A 41 -4.26 -14.18 13.28
CA GLY A 41 -5.61 -13.68 13.55
C GLY A 41 -5.71 -12.48 14.50
N SER A 42 -4.61 -11.95 15.03
CA SER A 42 -4.63 -10.79 15.95
C SER A 42 -4.94 -9.42 15.30
N GLY A 43 -5.29 -9.39 14.02
CA GLY A 43 -5.67 -8.14 13.34
C GLY A 43 -4.55 -7.37 12.64
N LYS A 44 -3.30 -7.86 12.61
CA LYS A 44 -2.16 -7.16 11.97
C LYS A 44 -2.42 -6.76 10.52
N SER A 45 -2.89 -7.70 9.71
CA SER A 45 -3.23 -7.44 8.30
C SER A 45 -4.45 -6.52 8.16
N THR A 46 -5.39 -6.63 9.09
CA THR A 46 -6.55 -5.72 9.15
C THR A 46 -6.11 -4.29 9.44
N LEU A 47 -5.17 -4.12 10.38
CA LEU A 47 -4.61 -2.81 10.70
C LEU A 47 -3.92 -2.19 9.48
N LEU A 48 -3.03 -2.92 8.79
CA LEU A 48 -2.38 -2.44 7.58
C LEU A 48 -3.37 -2.08 6.47
N ARG A 49 -4.44 -2.89 6.30
CA ARG A 49 -5.50 -2.62 5.33
C ARG A 49 -6.33 -1.40 5.71
N CYS A 50 -6.58 -1.16 6.99
CA CYS A 50 -7.23 0.06 7.46
C CYS A 50 -6.34 1.28 7.21
N ILE A 51 -5.03 1.21 7.49
CA ILE A 51 -4.09 2.31 7.23
C ILE A 51 -4.12 2.71 5.76
N ASN A 52 -4.15 1.75 4.83
CA ASN A 52 -4.24 2.03 3.39
C ASN A 52 -5.71 2.22 2.89
N HIS A 53 -6.69 2.23 3.80
CA HIS A 53 -8.12 2.29 3.47
C HIS A 53 -8.61 1.21 2.48
N LEU A 54 -7.91 0.07 2.38
CA LEU A 54 -8.44 -1.12 1.69
C LEU A 54 -9.57 -1.76 2.49
N GLU A 55 -9.54 -1.58 3.82
CA GLU A 55 -10.65 -1.81 4.73
C GLU A 55 -11.05 -0.45 5.33
N THR A 56 -12.33 -0.13 5.26
CA THR A 56 -12.85 1.08 5.90
C THR A 56 -12.91 0.86 7.41
N PRO A 57 -12.27 1.71 8.23
CA PRO A 57 -12.42 1.67 9.67
C PRO A 57 -13.89 1.79 10.09
N THR A 58 -14.27 1.14 11.19
CA THR A 58 -15.60 1.32 11.80
C THR A 58 -15.69 2.68 12.50
N SER A 59 -14.60 3.09 13.14
CA SER A 59 -14.44 4.44 13.72
C SER A 59 -12.96 4.77 13.91
N GLY A 60 -12.68 5.98 14.36
CA GLY A 60 -11.32 6.50 14.48
C GLY A 60 -10.87 7.25 13.22
N LYS A 61 -9.62 7.71 13.22
CA LYS A 61 -9.06 8.55 12.15
C LYS A 61 -7.67 8.07 11.76
N ILE A 62 -7.35 8.30 10.50
CA ILE A 62 -6.01 8.15 9.95
C ILE A 62 -5.62 9.50 9.37
N LEU A 63 -4.51 10.05 9.86
CA LEU A 63 -3.95 11.30 9.36
C LEU A 63 -2.66 10.99 8.58
N PHE A 64 -2.49 11.66 7.47
CA PHE A 64 -1.30 11.62 6.63
C PHE A 64 -0.72 13.03 6.52
N HIS A 65 0.51 13.23 7.01
CA HIS A 65 1.12 14.55 7.18
C HIS A 65 0.21 15.56 7.91
N GLY A 66 -0.49 15.11 8.94
CA GLY A 66 -1.39 15.94 9.75
C GLY A 66 -2.79 16.16 9.15
N GLU A 67 -3.04 15.76 7.91
CA GLU A 67 -4.36 15.86 7.26
C GLU A 67 -5.14 14.55 7.36
N GLU A 68 -6.41 14.61 7.75
CA GLU A 68 -7.28 13.43 7.81
C GLU A 68 -7.53 12.84 6.41
N VAL A 69 -7.26 11.55 6.25
CA VAL A 69 -7.54 10.81 5.03
C VAL A 69 -9.03 10.52 4.94
N LYS A 70 -9.72 11.28 4.10
CA LYS A 70 -11.17 11.14 3.89
C LYS A 70 -11.50 9.92 3.02
N ASN A 71 -12.58 9.21 3.37
CA ASN A 71 -13.07 8.05 2.59
C ASN A 71 -13.84 8.49 1.33
N THR A 72 -13.23 9.35 0.50
CA THR A 72 -13.73 9.75 -0.81
C THR A 72 -12.79 9.25 -1.90
N GLN A 73 -13.31 8.93 -3.08
CA GLN A 73 -12.50 8.38 -4.17
C GLN A 73 -11.29 9.25 -4.52
N SER A 74 -11.46 10.57 -4.59
CA SER A 74 -10.36 11.50 -4.89
C SER A 74 -9.29 11.53 -3.81
N SER A 75 -9.70 11.60 -2.52
CA SER A 75 -8.78 11.59 -1.39
C SER A 75 -8.01 10.27 -1.33
N LEU A 76 -8.68 9.13 -1.47
CA LEU A 76 -8.05 7.82 -1.44
C LEU A 76 -7.10 7.59 -2.62
N THR A 77 -7.42 8.08 -3.80
CA THR A 77 -6.52 7.99 -4.96
C THR A 77 -5.24 8.77 -4.71
N LYS A 78 -5.35 10.02 -4.21
CA LYS A 78 -4.20 10.85 -3.84
C LYS A 78 -3.36 10.19 -2.74
N TYR A 79 -4.00 9.70 -1.68
CA TYR A 79 -3.33 9.03 -0.55
C TYR A 79 -2.57 7.78 -1.01
N ARG A 80 -3.24 6.85 -1.72
CA ARG A 80 -2.66 5.60 -2.18
C ARG A 80 -1.59 5.76 -3.25
N SER A 81 -1.51 6.91 -3.92
CA SER A 81 -0.39 7.22 -4.82
C SER A 81 0.91 7.52 -4.06
N GLN A 82 0.82 7.81 -2.77
CA GLN A 82 1.95 8.15 -1.89
C GLN A 82 2.24 7.06 -0.85
N VAL A 83 1.25 6.24 -0.51
CA VAL A 83 1.35 5.16 0.47
C VAL A 83 1.16 3.81 -0.22
N GLY A 84 2.25 3.15 -0.55
CA GLY A 84 2.24 1.84 -1.18
C GLY A 84 1.95 0.71 -0.18
N MET A 85 1.36 -0.39 -0.67
CA MET A 85 1.18 -1.62 0.09
C MET A 85 1.77 -2.80 -0.68
N VAL A 86 2.62 -3.58 -0.01
CA VAL A 86 3.12 -4.85 -0.53
C VAL A 86 2.30 -5.98 0.09
N PHE A 87 1.61 -6.74 -0.75
CA PHE A 87 0.75 -7.84 -0.33
C PHE A 87 1.56 -9.14 -0.17
N GLN A 88 1.11 -10.02 0.72
CA GLN A 88 1.74 -11.32 0.94
C GLN A 88 1.70 -12.21 -0.32
N SER A 89 0.66 -12.13 -1.12
CA SER A 89 0.47 -12.89 -2.36
C SER A 89 0.83 -12.13 -3.62
N PHE A 90 1.66 -11.09 -3.52
CA PHE A 90 2.19 -10.25 -4.60
C PHE A 90 1.12 -9.52 -5.45
N ASN A 91 -0.08 -10.04 -5.64
CA ASN A 91 -1.22 -9.47 -6.38
C ASN A 91 -0.87 -8.93 -7.77
N LEU A 92 -0.06 -9.68 -8.51
CA LEU A 92 0.30 -9.35 -9.88
C LEU A 92 -0.84 -9.69 -10.85
N PHE A 93 -0.97 -8.92 -11.91
CA PHE A 93 -1.87 -9.22 -13.03
C PHE A 93 -1.29 -10.37 -13.87
N ASN A 94 -1.84 -11.57 -13.73
CA ASN A 94 -1.34 -12.78 -14.39
C ASN A 94 -1.40 -12.73 -15.92
N ASN A 95 -2.31 -11.93 -16.47
CA ASN A 95 -2.46 -11.68 -17.92
C ASN A 95 -1.49 -10.63 -18.47
N MET A 96 -0.62 -10.07 -17.63
CA MET A 96 0.39 -9.08 -18.01
C MET A 96 1.80 -9.62 -17.78
N THR A 97 2.75 -9.18 -18.60
CA THR A 97 4.17 -9.45 -18.37
C THR A 97 4.70 -8.68 -17.16
N VAL A 98 5.87 -9.06 -16.64
CA VAL A 98 6.58 -8.34 -15.58
C VAL A 98 6.68 -6.85 -15.89
N LEU A 99 7.13 -6.50 -17.11
CA LEU A 99 7.25 -5.11 -17.53
C LEU A 99 5.89 -4.38 -17.50
N LYS A 100 4.83 -4.99 -18.02
CA LYS A 100 3.48 -4.38 -18.03
C LYS A 100 2.93 -4.20 -16.61
N ASN A 101 3.15 -5.16 -15.70
CA ASN A 101 2.79 -5.03 -14.29
C ASN A 101 3.48 -3.79 -13.65
N CYS A 102 4.78 -3.61 -13.88
CA CYS A 102 5.51 -2.45 -13.36
C CYS A 102 5.06 -1.12 -13.98
N MET A 103 4.68 -1.11 -15.26
CA MET A 103 4.23 0.09 -15.95
C MET A 103 2.81 0.52 -15.57
N PHE A 104 1.94 -0.43 -15.22
CA PHE A 104 0.51 -0.21 -15.06
C PHE A 104 0.19 0.91 -14.05
N GLY A 105 0.77 0.83 -12.84
CA GLY A 105 0.54 1.82 -11.79
C GLY A 105 1.00 3.23 -12.19
N VAL A 106 2.21 3.34 -12.74
CA VAL A 106 2.77 4.65 -13.12
C VAL A 106 2.00 5.30 -14.29
N GLN A 107 1.48 4.50 -15.22
CA GLN A 107 0.63 5.03 -16.29
C GLN A 107 -0.75 5.45 -15.79
N LYS A 108 -1.39 4.65 -14.93
CA LYS A 108 -2.77 4.88 -14.48
C LYS A 108 -2.87 5.93 -13.38
N ILE A 109 -1.90 6.01 -12.50
CA ILE A 109 -1.93 6.88 -11.31
C ILE A 109 -1.08 8.13 -11.51
N LEU A 110 0.12 8.00 -12.08
CA LEU A 110 1.02 9.13 -12.31
C LEU A 110 0.87 9.73 -13.71
N HIS A 111 0.00 9.15 -14.55
CA HIS A 111 -0.30 9.61 -15.91
C HIS A 111 0.94 9.79 -16.81
N LEU A 112 2.00 8.98 -16.55
CA LEU A 112 3.18 8.99 -17.40
C LEU A 112 2.88 8.42 -18.78
N SER A 113 3.58 8.91 -19.78
CA SER A 113 3.55 8.32 -21.13
C SER A 113 4.05 6.88 -21.10
N LYS A 114 3.71 6.12 -22.13
CA LYS A 114 4.14 4.72 -22.25
C LYS A 114 5.66 4.58 -22.25
N GLU A 115 6.36 5.50 -22.92
CA GLU A 115 7.82 5.46 -23.01
C GLU A 115 8.48 5.80 -21.68
N GLU A 116 8.02 6.83 -20.98
CA GLU A 116 8.52 7.19 -19.64
C GLU A 116 8.27 6.07 -18.63
N ALA A 117 7.05 5.48 -18.62
CA ALA A 117 6.72 4.36 -17.76
C ALA A 117 7.60 3.14 -18.04
N LYS A 118 7.92 2.86 -19.33
CA LYS A 118 8.80 1.77 -19.72
C LYS A 118 10.24 1.99 -19.25
N ILE A 119 10.77 3.18 -19.46
CA ILE A 119 12.14 3.55 -19.03
C ILE A 119 12.26 3.39 -17.51
N ARG A 120 11.29 3.92 -16.76
CA ARG A 120 11.24 3.83 -15.30
C ARG A 120 11.14 2.38 -14.81
N ALA A 121 10.25 1.58 -15.40
CA ALA A 121 10.07 0.17 -15.05
C ALA A 121 11.34 -0.65 -15.31
N ILE A 122 11.98 -0.48 -16.48
CA ILE A 122 13.23 -1.19 -16.81
C ILE A 122 14.36 -0.80 -15.86
N LYS A 123 14.47 0.48 -15.48
CA LYS A 123 15.45 0.93 -14.50
C LYS A 123 15.31 0.15 -13.19
N HIS A 124 14.13 0.13 -12.58
CA HIS A 124 13.92 -0.54 -11.33
C HIS A 124 14.02 -2.08 -11.42
N LEU A 125 13.58 -2.67 -12.54
CA LEU A 125 13.77 -4.11 -12.77
C LEU A 125 15.25 -4.50 -12.86
N ARG A 126 16.11 -3.62 -13.39
CA ARG A 126 17.58 -3.83 -13.40
C ARG A 126 18.15 -3.73 -11.98
N GLU A 127 17.72 -2.76 -11.18
CA GLU A 127 18.16 -2.56 -9.80
C GLU A 127 17.91 -3.79 -8.91
N VAL A 128 16.83 -4.55 -9.19
CA VAL A 128 16.47 -5.78 -8.46
C VAL A 128 16.84 -7.08 -9.20
N GLY A 129 17.68 -7.01 -10.26
CA GLY A 129 18.15 -8.19 -10.98
C GLY A 129 17.11 -8.88 -11.87
N MET A 130 15.96 -8.24 -12.14
CA MET A 130 14.84 -8.81 -12.90
C MET A 130 14.86 -8.45 -14.40
N ALA A 131 15.93 -7.85 -14.90
CA ALA A 131 16.01 -7.39 -16.28
C ALA A 131 15.83 -8.50 -17.33
N ALA A 132 16.29 -9.73 -17.04
CA ALA A 132 16.12 -10.87 -17.93
C ALA A 132 14.67 -11.36 -18.05
N TYR A 133 13.80 -11.01 -17.09
CA TYR A 133 12.44 -11.51 -16.98
C TYR A 133 11.36 -10.51 -17.42
N ILE A 134 11.73 -9.42 -18.06
CA ILE A 134 10.80 -8.33 -18.42
C ILE A 134 9.61 -8.78 -19.26
N ASN A 135 9.80 -9.81 -20.09
CA ASN A 135 8.76 -10.38 -20.95
C ASN A 135 8.09 -11.62 -20.35
N ALA A 136 8.54 -12.11 -19.20
CA ALA A 136 7.92 -13.25 -18.52
C ALA A 136 6.57 -12.85 -17.93
N HIS A 137 5.68 -13.83 -17.76
CA HIS A 137 4.44 -13.71 -17.01
C HIS A 137 4.66 -14.13 -15.54
N PRO A 138 3.86 -13.64 -14.58
CA PRO A 138 4.00 -13.99 -13.17
C PRO A 138 4.10 -15.50 -12.88
N ALA A 139 3.32 -16.32 -13.59
CA ALA A 139 3.36 -17.78 -13.44
C ALA A 139 4.71 -18.44 -13.85
N GLN A 140 5.57 -17.71 -14.53
CA GLN A 140 6.90 -18.19 -14.95
C GLN A 140 8.01 -17.76 -13.96
N LEU A 141 7.63 -17.04 -12.91
CA LEU A 141 8.53 -16.60 -11.85
C LEU A 141 8.40 -17.55 -10.66
N SER A 142 9.53 -17.94 -10.10
CA SER A 142 9.61 -18.74 -8.86
C SER A 142 9.50 -17.86 -7.61
#